data_fa7ce8302da48fce475c4b4659e51ffd
#
_entry.id   fa7ce8302da48fce475c4b4659e51ffd
#
_cell.length_a   1.000
_cell.length_b   1.000
_cell.length_c   1.000
_cell.angle_alpha   90.00
_cell.angle_beta   90.00
_cell.angle_gamma   90.00
#
_symmetry.space_group_name_H-M   'P 1'
#
loop_
_entity.id
_entity.type
_entity.pdbx_description
1 polymer ?
#
loop_
_entity_poly.entity_id
_entity_poly.type
_entity_poly.pdbx_seq_one_letter_code
_entity_poly.pdbx_strand_id
1 'polypeptide(L)'
;MVYPAPAAMVSVADKEGNTDIITAAWTGNICSDPAMAYVSVRPERFSYHMIEETQCFVINLTTKALARATDYCGVRSGRDVDKWKETGLTLEPAEHVAAPMIKESPVNIECQVVNHLDLGTHTMFIGKVLAVHVDEAYMDKTGRFDLASTGLMAYAHGEYLELGLEFRRVLFRSKKIGTFGYSVKKKPAGKRKGPSGQKGRKR
;
A
#
# COMPACT_ATOMS: atom_id res chain seq x y z
N MET A 1 -7.09 18.01 -1.07
CA MET A 1 -6.25 16.88 -1.45
C MET A 1 -7.11 15.63 -1.54
N VAL A 2 -6.71 14.66 -2.38
CA VAL A 2 -7.44 13.40 -2.52
C VAL A 2 -6.96 12.44 -1.42
N TYR A 3 -7.83 12.12 -0.47
CA TYR A 3 -7.57 11.18 0.62
C TYR A 3 -8.65 10.10 0.69
N PRO A 4 -8.36 8.90 1.23
CA PRO A 4 -7.04 8.45 1.67
C PRO A 4 -6.11 8.20 0.48
N ALA A 5 -4.83 8.54 0.65
CA ALA A 5 -3.78 8.24 -0.31
C ALA A 5 -3.14 6.87 0.01
N PRO A 6 -2.51 6.20 -0.94
CA PRO A 6 -1.68 5.05 -0.63
C PRO A 6 -0.58 5.44 0.37
N ALA A 7 -0.21 4.54 1.25
CA ALA A 7 1.05 4.61 1.96
C ALA A 7 1.94 3.52 1.37
N ALA A 8 3.01 3.87 0.67
CA ALA A 8 3.89 2.87 0.06
C ALA A 8 5.35 3.14 0.44
N MET A 9 6.11 2.09 0.68
CA MET A 9 7.55 2.17 0.75
C MET A 9 8.12 2.00 -0.65
N VAL A 10 8.89 2.98 -1.11
CA VAL A 10 9.53 2.95 -2.42
C VAL A 10 11.02 2.71 -2.21
N SER A 11 11.51 1.58 -2.69
CA SER A 11 12.92 1.22 -2.64
C SER A 11 13.61 1.63 -3.93
N VAL A 12 14.86 2.04 -3.80
CA VAL A 12 15.70 2.60 -4.85
C VAL A 12 17.12 2.10 -4.71
N ALA A 13 17.89 2.20 -5.79
CA ALA A 13 19.33 1.92 -5.77
C ALA A 13 20.09 2.99 -6.59
N ASP A 14 21.35 3.22 -6.27
CA ASP A 14 22.28 3.97 -7.11
C ASP A 14 23.09 3.03 -8.02
N LYS A 15 23.96 3.59 -8.84
CA LYS A 15 24.83 2.82 -9.77
C LYS A 15 25.92 2.03 -9.07
N GLU A 16 26.28 2.41 -7.84
CA GLU A 16 27.25 1.73 -7.00
C GLU A 16 26.64 0.54 -6.25
N GLY A 17 25.29 0.40 -6.29
CA GLY A 17 24.56 -0.66 -5.60
C GLY A 17 24.16 -0.31 -4.15
N ASN A 18 24.33 0.95 -3.73
CA ASN A 18 23.74 1.40 -2.47
C ASN A 18 22.23 1.50 -2.62
N THR A 19 21.50 1.24 -1.55
CA THR A 19 20.03 1.20 -1.60
C THR A 19 19.42 2.04 -0.49
N ASP A 20 18.24 2.61 -0.77
CA ASP A 20 17.44 3.35 0.22
C ASP A 20 15.96 3.02 0.09
N ILE A 21 15.20 3.38 1.11
CA ILE A 21 13.75 3.28 1.15
C ILE A 21 13.15 4.64 1.50
N ILE A 22 12.20 5.12 0.72
CA ILE A 22 11.41 6.30 1.04
C ILE A 22 9.92 5.93 1.15
N THR A 23 9.23 6.47 2.15
CA THR A 23 7.78 6.37 2.21
C THR A 23 7.14 7.48 1.40
N ALA A 24 6.28 7.09 0.48
CA ALA A 24 5.56 7.99 -0.41
C ALA A 24 4.04 7.81 -0.26
N ALA A 25 3.34 8.93 -0.11
CA ALA A 25 1.88 9.02 -0.25
C ALA A 25 1.49 9.56 -1.64
N TRP A 26 2.41 10.21 -2.33
CA TRP A 26 2.23 10.69 -3.69
C TRP A 26 2.66 9.62 -4.69
N THR A 27 1.86 8.54 -4.76
CA THR A 27 2.06 7.41 -5.67
C THR A 27 0.72 6.84 -6.10
N GLY A 28 0.67 6.19 -7.25
CA GLY A 28 -0.55 5.59 -7.77
C GLY A 28 -0.43 5.09 -9.20
N ASN A 29 -1.54 4.56 -9.72
CA ASN A 29 -1.65 4.10 -11.09
C ASN A 29 -1.93 5.26 -12.04
N ILE A 30 -1.35 5.22 -13.26
CA ILE A 30 -1.56 6.23 -14.29
C ILE A 30 -2.26 5.63 -15.51
N CYS A 31 -1.82 4.46 -15.96
CA CYS A 31 -2.28 3.82 -17.18
C CYS A 31 -2.45 2.31 -16.97
N SER A 32 -3.40 1.70 -17.67
CA SER A 32 -3.67 0.27 -17.60
C SER A 32 -3.00 -0.51 -18.72
N ASP A 33 -2.85 0.09 -19.89
CA ASP A 33 -2.21 -0.52 -21.05
C ASP A 33 -1.46 0.56 -21.85
N PRO A 34 -0.12 0.57 -21.81
CA PRO A 34 0.72 -0.26 -20.95
C PRO A 34 0.52 0.06 -19.46
N ALA A 35 0.73 -0.92 -18.58
CA ALA A 35 0.61 -0.71 -17.13
C ALA A 35 1.68 0.29 -16.65
N MET A 36 1.23 1.38 -16.01
CA MET A 36 2.11 2.43 -15.51
C MET A 36 1.70 2.88 -14.10
N ALA A 37 2.70 3.14 -13.28
CA ALA A 37 2.56 3.73 -11.96
C ALA A 37 3.49 4.94 -11.82
N TYR A 38 3.25 5.79 -10.83
CA TYR A 38 4.12 6.92 -10.55
C TYR A 38 4.51 6.99 -9.09
N VAL A 39 5.60 7.69 -8.83
CA VAL A 39 5.97 8.22 -7.53
C VAL A 39 6.41 9.67 -7.68
N SER A 40 5.91 10.56 -6.83
CA SER A 40 6.37 11.97 -6.78
C SER A 40 7.28 12.15 -5.59
N VAL A 41 8.53 12.54 -5.85
CA VAL A 41 9.58 12.69 -4.86
C VAL A 41 10.13 14.12 -4.91
N ARG A 42 10.41 14.67 -3.73
CA ARG A 42 11.05 16.00 -3.64
C ARG A 42 12.54 15.88 -3.96
N PRO A 43 13.12 16.81 -4.73
CA PRO A 43 14.55 16.76 -5.11
C PRO A 43 15.53 16.72 -3.93
N GLU A 44 15.16 17.29 -2.79
CA GLU A 44 15.99 17.27 -1.58
C GLU A 44 16.04 15.92 -0.84
N ARG A 45 15.16 14.96 -1.20
CA ARG A 45 15.17 13.61 -0.61
C ARG A 45 16.37 12.81 -1.10
N PHE A 46 16.97 12.03 -0.19
CA PHE A 46 18.13 11.22 -0.49
C PHE A 46 17.89 10.21 -1.63
N SER A 47 16.72 9.61 -1.66
CA SER A 47 16.32 8.63 -2.68
C SER A 47 16.11 9.23 -4.08
N TYR A 48 15.98 10.56 -4.21
CA TYR A 48 15.65 11.23 -5.46
C TYR A 48 16.69 10.98 -6.56
N HIS A 49 17.96 11.30 -6.27
CA HIS A 49 19.04 11.12 -7.25
C HIS A 49 19.29 9.65 -7.60
N MET A 50 19.02 8.72 -6.68
CA MET A 50 19.11 7.29 -6.98
C MET A 50 18.12 6.88 -8.09
N ILE A 51 16.89 7.43 -8.06
CA ILE A 51 15.92 7.20 -9.15
C ILE A 51 16.41 7.87 -10.44
N GLU A 52 16.98 9.06 -10.37
CA GLU A 52 17.54 9.74 -11.57
C GLU A 52 18.70 8.95 -12.20
N GLU A 53 19.56 8.35 -11.36
CA GLU A 53 20.73 7.61 -11.85
C GLU A 53 20.37 6.28 -12.50
N THR A 54 19.50 5.50 -11.86
CA THR A 54 19.19 4.13 -12.30
C THR A 54 17.92 4.06 -13.13
N GLN A 55 17.12 5.13 -13.13
CA GLN A 55 15.86 5.23 -13.85
C GLN A 55 14.89 4.10 -13.48
N CYS A 56 14.91 3.65 -12.21
CA CYS A 56 14.02 2.61 -11.73
C CYS A 56 13.69 2.77 -10.25
N PHE A 57 12.61 2.13 -9.85
CA PHE A 57 12.18 2.03 -8.46
C PHE A 57 11.26 0.82 -8.26
N VAL A 58 11.10 0.38 -7.01
CA VAL A 58 10.09 -0.64 -6.66
C VAL A 58 9.10 -0.03 -5.67
N ILE A 59 7.80 -0.16 -5.98
CA ILE A 59 6.72 0.21 -5.06
C ILE A 59 6.37 -1.01 -4.23
N ASN A 60 6.56 -0.93 -2.91
CA ASN A 60 6.26 -1.98 -1.96
C ASN A 60 5.01 -1.57 -1.16
N LEU A 61 3.91 -2.32 -1.30
CA LEU A 61 2.67 -2.02 -0.58
C LEU A 61 2.85 -2.31 0.91
N THR A 62 2.29 -1.45 1.74
CA THR A 62 2.48 -1.49 3.18
C THR A 62 1.26 -2.02 3.90
N THR A 63 1.51 -2.74 4.98
CA THR A 63 0.48 -3.34 5.83
C THR A 63 0.54 -2.76 7.24
N LYS A 64 -0.46 -3.02 8.05
CA LYS A 64 -0.47 -2.68 9.48
C LYS A 64 0.77 -3.19 10.21
N ALA A 65 1.26 -4.38 9.86
CA ALA A 65 2.47 -4.94 10.46
C ALA A 65 3.72 -4.11 10.14
N LEU A 66 3.74 -3.45 8.97
CA LEU A 66 4.82 -2.60 8.50
C LEU A 66 4.69 -1.12 8.91
N ALA A 67 3.64 -0.74 9.66
CA ALA A 67 3.33 0.67 9.97
C ALA A 67 4.52 1.43 10.56
N ARG A 68 5.23 0.84 11.53
CA ARG A 68 6.40 1.47 12.17
C ARG A 68 7.56 1.67 11.17
N ALA A 69 7.85 0.69 10.34
CA ALA A 69 8.89 0.79 9.32
C ALA A 69 8.50 1.82 8.25
N THR A 70 7.23 1.84 7.84
CA THR A 70 6.69 2.81 6.89
C THR A 70 6.87 4.25 7.40
N ASP A 71 6.50 4.52 8.65
CA ASP A 71 6.67 5.84 9.26
C ASP A 71 8.15 6.21 9.35
N TYR A 72 8.99 5.31 9.87
CA TYR A 72 10.42 5.53 9.99
C TYR A 72 11.09 5.89 8.66
N CYS A 73 10.80 5.15 7.59
CA CYS A 73 11.35 5.41 6.25
C CYS A 73 10.85 6.74 5.65
N GLY A 74 9.74 7.28 6.12
CA GLY A 74 9.21 8.59 5.71
C GLY A 74 9.87 9.77 6.40
N VAL A 75 10.26 9.61 7.69
CA VAL A 75 10.76 10.72 8.53
C VAL A 75 12.28 10.75 8.64
N ARG A 76 12.99 9.65 8.40
CA ARG A 76 14.46 9.58 8.45
C ARG A 76 15.07 9.66 7.05
N SER A 77 16.26 10.26 6.97
CA SER A 77 17.01 10.34 5.72
C SER A 77 18.01 9.18 5.59
N GLY A 78 18.11 8.59 4.40
CA GLY A 78 19.15 7.60 4.09
C GLY A 78 20.59 8.15 4.12
N ARG A 79 20.75 9.51 4.17
CA ARG A 79 22.07 10.13 4.42
C ARG A 79 22.58 9.90 5.84
N ASP A 80 21.65 9.75 6.80
CA ASP A 80 21.97 9.76 8.22
C ASP A 80 21.90 8.36 8.83
N VAL A 81 21.11 7.48 8.23
CA VAL A 81 20.80 6.15 8.79
C VAL A 81 20.68 5.08 7.70
N ASP A 82 21.06 3.88 8.02
CA ASP A 82 20.74 2.69 7.22
C ASP A 82 19.33 2.21 7.59
N LYS A 83 18.37 2.53 6.74
CA LYS A 83 16.95 2.23 7.00
C LYS A 83 16.65 0.74 7.00
N TRP A 84 17.36 -0.06 6.22
CA TRP A 84 17.20 -1.51 6.22
C TRP A 84 17.53 -2.09 7.59
N LYS A 85 18.69 -1.71 8.12
CA LYS A 85 19.16 -2.16 9.43
C LYS A 85 18.27 -1.67 10.58
N GLU A 86 17.90 -0.38 10.57
CA GLU A 86 17.14 0.23 11.65
C GLU A 86 15.68 -0.27 11.73
N THR A 87 15.11 -0.62 10.58
CA THR A 87 13.73 -1.14 10.52
C THR A 87 13.67 -2.66 10.61
N GLY A 88 14.78 -3.36 10.38
CA GLY A 88 14.84 -4.81 10.31
C GLY A 88 14.20 -5.39 9.05
N LEU A 89 13.96 -4.55 8.03
CA LEU A 89 13.45 -5.00 6.74
C LEU A 89 14.48 -5.81 5.97
N THR A 90 14.04 -6.84 5.28
CA THR A 90 14.89 -7.72 4.47
C THR A 90 14.88 -7.27 3.02
N LEU A 91 16.05 -6.94 2.51
CA LEU A 91 16.26 -6.65 1.10
C LEU A 91 16.15 -7.96 0.30
N GLU A 92 15.36 -7.96 -0.76
CA GLU A 92 15.22 -9.04 -1.71
C GLU A 92 15.53 -8.52 -3.14
N PRO A 93 16.39 -9.19 -3.92
CA PRO A 93 16.68 -8.74 -5.28
C PRO A 93 15.41 -8.72 -6.14
N ALA A 94 15.25 -7.67 -6.95
CA ALA A 94 14.25 -7.61 -7.99
C ALA A 94 14.70 -8.39 -9.24
N GLU A 95 13.76 -8.73 -10.12
CA GLU A 95 14.08 -9.53 -11.32
C GLU A 95 14.49 -8.66 -12.51
N HIS A 96 13.95 -7.45 -12.62
CA HIS A 96 14.08 -6.62 -13.82
C HIS A 96 14.72 -5.26 -13.57
N VAL A 97 14.86 -4.82 -12.32
CA VAL A 97 15.40 -3.50 -11.98
C VAL A 97 16.48 -3.60 -10.90
N ALA A 98 17.35 -2.58 -10.82
CA ALA A 98 18.42 -2.53 -9.82
C ALA A 98 17.87 -2.25 -8.41
N ALA A 99 16.73 -1.57 -8.29
CA ALA A 99 16.11 -1.27 -7.00
C ALA A 99 15.58 -2.56 -6.36
N PRO A 100 15.87 -2.83 -5.07
CA PRO A 100 15.47 -4.07 -4.42
C PRO A 100 13.99 -4.07 -4.02
N MET A 101 13.42 -5.25 -3.82
CA MET A 101 12.14 -5.46 -3.16
C MET A 101 12.29 -5.49 -1.64
N ILE A 102 11.20 -5.23 -0.93
CA ILE A 102 11.08 -5.47 0.51
C ILE A 102 10.37 -6.80 0.73
N LYS A 103 11.07 -7.79 1.28
CA LYS A 103 10.54 -9.15 1.46
C LYS A 103 9.24 -9.22 2.28
N GLU A 104 9.12 -8.39 3.30
CA GLU A 104 7.95 -8.34 4.19
C GLU A 104 6.74 -7.67 3.56
N SER A 105 6.89 -7.05 2.39
CA SER A 105 5.76 -6.46 1.66
C SER A 105 4.96 -7.55 0.93
N PRO A 106 3.64 -7.56 1.04
CA PRO A 106 2.83 -8.57 0.35
C PRO A 106 2.74 -8.37 -1.16
N VAL A 107 3.12 -7.18 -1.66
CA VAL A 107 3.12 -6.83 -3.09
C VAL A 107 4.28 -5.90 -3.39
N ASN A 108 5.10 -6.28 -4.35
CA ASN A 108 6.22 -5.49 -4.85
C ASN A 108 6.02 -5.24 -6.35
N ILE A 109 6.14 -4.00 -6.79
CA ILE A 109 5.87 -3.57 -8.15
C ILE A 109 7.13 -2.96 -8.73
N GLU A 110 7.78 -3.66 -9.66
CA GLU A 110 8.99 -3.22 -10.34
C GLU A 110 8.66 -2.22 -11.44
N CYS A 111 9.28 -1.05 -11.39
CA CYS A 111 9.01 0.05 -12.30
C CYS A 111 10.29 0.56 -12.98
N GLN A 112 10.28 0.61 -14.31
CA GLN A 112 11.27 1.32 -15.12
C GLN A 112 10.75 2.72 -15.44
N VAL A 113 11.49 3.76 -15.08
CA VAL A 113 11.13 5.14 -15.41
C VAL A 113 11.14 5.32 -16.93
N VAL A 114 10.05 5.82 -17.46
CA VAL A 114 9.89 6.13 -18.90
C VAL A 114 9.73 7.62 -19.17
N ASN A 115 9.37 8.39 -18.13
CA ASN A 115 9.27 9.85 -18.20
C ASN A 115 9.30 10.44 -16.78
N HIS A 116 9.58 11.74 -16.67
CA HIS A 116 9.41 12.48 -15.42
C HIS A 116 8.87 13.88 -15.70
N LEU A 117 8.17 14.44 -14.72
CA LEU A 117 7.58 15.77 -14.78
C LEU A 117 7.97 16.58 -13.56
N ASP A 118 8.60 17.72 -13.77
CA ASP A 118 8.90 18.67 -12.70
C ASP A 118 7.66 19.52 -12.38
N LEU A 119 7.13 19.35 -11.16
CA LEU A 119 5.88 19.94 -10.72
C LEU A 119 6.07 21.00 -9.62
N GLY A 120 7.22 21.64 -9.60
CA GLY A 120 7.61 22.59 -8.57
C GLY A 120 8.29 21.92 -7.37
N THR A 121 7.59 21.64 -6.28
CA THR A 121 8.22 21.00 -5.09
C THR A 121 8.50 19.50 -5.26
N HIS A 122 7.93 18.87 -6.27
CA HIS A 122 8.09 17.44 -6.53
C HIS A 122 8.36 17.19 -8.01
N THR A 123 9.18 16.20 -8.27
CA THR A 123 9.29 15.58 -9.59
C THR A 123 8.48 14.27 -9.57
N MET A 124 7.56 14.12 -10.50
CA MET A 124 6.78 12.90 -10.69
C MET A 124 7.52 11.97 -11.67
N PHE A 125 8.05 10.86 -11.16
CA PHE A 125 8.64 9.81 -11.96
C PHE A 125 7.55 8.84 -12.44
N ILE A 126 7.41 8.70 -13.74
CA ILE A 126 6.43 7.82 -14.38
C ILE A 126 7.14 6.53 -14.74
N GLY A 127 6.73 5.43 -14.10
CA GLY A 127 7.31 4.11 -14.30
C GLY A 127 6.40 3.19 -15.09
N LYS A 128 6.95 2.52 -16.12
CA LYS A 128 6.33 1.35 -16.74
C LYS A 128 6.49 0.18 -15.78
N VAL A 129 5.39 -0.49 -15.45
CA VAL A 129 5.41 -1.70 -14.62
C VAL A 129 5.98 -2.85 -15.44
N LEU A 130 7.06 -3.46 -14.95
CA LEU A 130 7.73 -4.61 -15.57
C LEU A 130 7.26 -5.92 -14.97
N ALA A 131 7.10 -5.96 -13.65
CA ALA A 131 6.64 -7.13 -12.91
C ALA A 131 5.86 -6.73 -11.65
N VAL A 132 4.99 -7.63 -11.20
CA VAL A 132 4.30 -7.52 -9.91
C VAL A 132 4.48 -8.85 -9.18
N HIS A 133 5.16 -8.80 -8.05
CA HIS A 133 5.38 -9.95 -7.17
C HIS A 133 4.36 -9.90 -6.05
N VAL A 134 3.79 -11.05 -5.71
CA VAL A 134 2.81 -11.20 -4.63
C VAL A 134 3.25 -12.34 -3.71
N ASP A 135 3.05 -12.16 -2.42
CA ASP A 135 3.38 -13.18 -1.43
C ASP A 135 2.38 -14.34 -1.53
N GLU A 136 2.90 -15.56 -1.71
CA GLU A 136 2.13 -16.80 -1.83
C GLU A 136 1.22 -17.06 -0.60
N ALA A 137 1.58 -16.55 0.56
CA ALA A 137 0.77 -16.68 1.77
C ALA A 137 -0.64 -16.08 1.61
N TYR A 138 -0.82 -15.16 0.66
CA TYR A 138 -2.10 -14.53 0.35
C TYR A 138 -2.76 -15.07 -0.93
N MET A 139 -2.28 -16.21 -1.45
CA MET A 139 -2.93 -16.89 -2.55
C MET A 139 -4.01 -17.85 -2.04
N ASP A 140 -5.22 -17.78 -2.60
CA ASP A 140 -6.27 -18.74 -2.29
C ASP A 140 -6.04 -20.09 -3.00
N LYS A 141 -6.84 -21.10 -2.63
CA LYS A 141 -6.74 -22.45 -3.18
C LYS A 141 -6.99 -22.55 -4.70
N THR A 142 -7.52 -21.47 -5.30
CA THR A 142 -7.78 -21.38 -6.75
C THR A 142 -6.65 -20.67 -7.50
N GLY A 143 -5.58 -20.25 -6.79
CA GLY A 143 -4.49 -19.47 -7.36
C GLY A 143 -4.81 -18.00 -7.54
N ARG A 144 -5.85 -17.47 -6.86
CA ARG A 144 -6.19 -16.05 -6.87
C ARG A 144 -5.56 -15.35 -5.68
N PHE A 145 -4.96 -14.20 -5.93
CA PHE A 145 -4.42 -13.33 -4.89
C PHE A 145 -5.54 -12.62 -4.10
N ASP A 146 -5.54 -12.81 -2.78
CA ASP A 146 -6.47 -12.16 -1.85
C ASP A 146 -5.84 -10.91 -1.24
N LEU A 147 -5.87 -9.80 -1.98
CA LEU A 147 -5.38 -8.50 -1.51
C LEU A 147 -6.08 -8.06 -0.21
N ALA A 148 -7.32 -8.51 0.00
CA ALA A 148 -8.12 -8.15 1.16
C ALA A 148 -7.52 -8.63 2.48
N SER A 149 -6.92 -9.81 2.47
CA SER A 149 -6.34 -10.43 3.67
C SER A 149 -4.97 -9.87 4.05
N THR A 150 -4.36 -9.05 3.21
CA THR A 150 -3.00 -8.51 3.46
C THR A 150 -2.94 -7.46 4.55
N GLY A 151 -4.06 -6.82 4.91
CA GLY A 151 -4.10 -5.75 5.91
C GLY A 151 -3.40 -4.46 5.46
N LEU A 152 -3.65 -4.05 4.20
CA LEU A 152 -3.08 -2.83 3.64
C LEU A 152 -3.42 -1.59 4.46
N MET A 153 -2.56 -0.58 4.34
CA MET A 153 -2.72 0.73 4.95
C MET A 153 -2.92 1.82 3.90
N ALA A 154 -3.56 2.90 4.35
CA ALA A 154 -3.62 4.18 3.65
C ALA A 154 -3.15 5.32 4.55
N TYR A 155 -2.85 6.45 3.95
CA TYR A 155 -2.43 7.67 4.63
C TYR A 155 -3.46 8.78 4.45
N ALA A 156 -3.82 9.46 5.55
CA ALA A 156 -4.67 10.64 5.52
C ALA A 156 -4.30 11.60 6.66
N HIS A 157 -4.05 12.88 6.34
CA HIS A 157 -3.85 13.96 7.30
C HIS A 157 -2.82 13.69 8.42
N GLY A 158 -1.72 13.00 8.13
CA GLY A 158 -0.69 12.68 9.11
C GLY A 158 -0.93 11.37 9.88
N GLU A 159 -1.95 10.62 9.52
CA GLU A 159 -2.32 9.35 10.16
C GLU A 159 -2.27 8.20 9.17
N TYR A 160 -1.92 7.01 9.65
CA TYR A 160 -2.05 5.76 8.92
C TYR A 160 -3.35 5.07 9.28
N LEU A 161 -4.10 4.67 8.27
CA LEU A 161 -5.40 4.03 8.41
C LEU A 161 -5.32 2.59 7.91
N GLU A 162 -5.80 1.64 8.68
CA GLU A 162 -5.99 0.26 8.23
C GLU A 162 -7.20 0.18 7.29
N LEU A 163 -7.02 -0.44 6.13
CA LEU A 163 -8.10 -0.64 5.17
C LEU A 163 -8.94 -1.85 5.56
N GLY A 164 -10.16 -1.60 6.02
CA GLY A 164 -11.17 -2.64 6.22
C GLY A 164 -11.83 -3.00 4.89
N LEU A 165 -11.68 -4.24 4.44
CA LEU A 165 -12.15 -4.68 3.13
C LEU A 165 -13.55 -5.33 3.24
N GLU A 166 -14.57 -4.55 3.58
CA GLU A 166 -15.97 -4.99 3.56
C GLU A 166 -16.67 -4.78 2.20
N PHE A 167 -16.01 -4.10 1.24
CA PHE A 167 -16.62 -3.75 -0.05
C PHE A 167 -16.17 -4.69 -1.16
N ARG A 168 -17.12 -5.38 -1.76
CA ARG A 168 -16.90 -6.15 -2.99
C ARG A 168 -17.25 -5.29 -4.20
N ARG A 169 -16.43 -5.34 -5.24
CA ARG A 169 -16.74 -4.69 -6.53
C ARG A 169 -18.06 -5.21 -7.06
N VAL A 170 -19.03 -4.33 -7.25
CA VAL A 170 -20.29 -4.64 -7.95
C VAL A 170 -19.98 -4.67 -9.45
N LEU A 171 -20.08 -5.83 -10.06
CA LEU A 171 -20.00 -5.96 -11.52
C LEU A 171 -21.23 -5.33 -12.13
N PHE A 172 -21.09 -4.40 -13.07
CA PHE A 172 -22.17 -3.73 -13.79
C PHE A 172 -23.10 -4.68 -14.55
N ARG A 173 -22.79 -5.97 -14.63
CA ARG A 173 -23.61 -7.01 -15.27
C ARG A 173 -24.60 -7.70 -14.34
N SER A 174 -24.66 -7.38 -13.06
CA SER A 174 -25.69 -7.92 -12.20
C SER A 174 -27.02 -7.20 -12.47
N LYS A 175 -28.07 -7.95 -12.78
CA LYS A 175 -29.43 -7.43 -13.06
C LYS A 175 -30.11 -6.72 -11.87
N LYS A 176 -29.43 -6.56 -10.73
CA LYS A 176 -29.93 -5.85 -9.55
C LYS A 176 -28.90 -4.83 -9.11
N ILE A 177 -28.98 -3.65 -9.70
CA ILE A 177 -28.36 -2.45 -9.14
C ILE A 177 -29.35 -1.90 -8.10
N GLY A 178 -29.36 -2.47 -6.90
CA GLY A 178 -30.28 -2.03 -5.85
C GLY A 178 -29.56 -1.56 -4.58
N THR A 179 -28.37 -2.02 -4.35
CA THR A 179 -27.54 -1.64 -3.20
C THR A 179 -26.10 -1.72 -3.62
N PHE A 180 -25.31 -0.70 -3.33
CA PHE A 180 -23.87 -0.72 -3.49
C PHE A 180 -23.34 -1.95 -2.77
N GLY A 181 -22.89 -2.96 -3.51
CA GLY A 181 -22.47 -4.31 -3.16
C GLY A 181 -21.79 -4.59 -1.82
N TYR A 182 -22.30 -4.07 -0.72
CA TYR A 182 -21.89 -4.45 0.62
C TYR A 182 -23.02 -5.24 1.30
N SER A 183 -22.69 -6.36 1.91
CA SER A 183 -23.60 -7.09 2.79
C SER A 183 -23.36 -6.61 4.22
N VAL A 184 -24.32 -5.87 4.77
CA VAL A 184 -24.33 -5.60 6.21
C VAL A 184 -24.70 -6.89 6.92
N LYS A 185 -23.78 -7.50 7.65
CA LYS A 185 -24.10 -8.60 8.59
C LYS A 185 -25.05 -8.02 9.64
N LYS A 186 -26.34 -8.32 9.53
CA LYS A 186 -27.30 -8.02 10.60
C LYS A 186 -26.81 -8.74 11.86
N LYS A 187 -26.53 -7.97 12.93
CA LYS A 187 -26.33 -8.58 14.24
C LYS A 187 -27.57 -9.41 14.57
N PRO A 188 -27.46 -10.64 15.08
CA PRO A 188 -28.61 -11.41 15.50
C PRO A 188 -29.40 -10.58 16.49
N ALA A 189 -30.71 -10.47 16.27
CA ALA A 189 -31.61 -9.75 17.14
C ALA A 189 -31.49 -10.34 18.55
N GLY A 190 -30.93 -9.58 19.47
CA GLY A 190 -30.84 -9.98 20.87
C GLY A 190 -32.22 -10.28 21.37
N LYS A 191 -32.47 -11.48 21.87
CA LYS A 191 -33.74 -11.84 22.53
C LYS A 191 -34.01 -10.79 23.60
N ARG A 192 -34.98 -9.92 23.38
CA ARG A 192 -35.51 -9.04 24.42
C ARG A 192 -36.05 -9.94 25.52
N LYS A 193 -35.38 -9.97 26.68
CA LYS A 193 -35.97 -10.53 27.90
C LYS A 193 -37.21 -9.68 28.20
N GLY A 194 -38.37 -10.28 28.10
CA GLY A 194 -39.62 -9.66 28.54
C GLY A 194 -39.56 -9.32 30.06
N PRO A 195 -40.30 -8.29 30.50
CA PRO A 195 -40.34 -7.92 31.91
C PRO A 195 -40.91 -9.08 32.73
N SER A 196 -40.16 -9.54 33.71
CA SER A 196 -40.61 -10.53 34.72
C SER A 196 -41.78 -9.92 35.49
N GLY A 197 -42.97 -10.49 35.32
CA GLY A 197 -44.17 -10.09 36.05
C GLY A 197 -43.96 -10.27 37.58
N GLN A 198 -43.99 -9.18 38.30
CA GLN A 198 -44.16 -9.19 39.75
C GLN A 198 -45.57 -9.66 40.08
N LYS A 199 -45.69 -10.89 40.59
CA LYS A 199 -46.92 -11.35 41.21
C LYS A 199 -47.13 -10.57 42.52
N GLY A 200 -48.22 -9.81 42.59
CA GLY A 200 -48.66 -9.15 43.77
C GLY A 200 -48.92 -10.14 44.91
N ARG A 201 -48.48 -9.75 46.09
CA ARG A 201 -48.88 -10.37 47.37
C ARG A 201 -49.93 -9.48 47.99
N LYS A 202 -51.16 -9.99 48.04
CA LYS A 202 -52.25 -9.44 48.92
C LYS A 202 -51.86 -9.72 50.37
N ARG A 203 -51.86 -8.70 51.18
CA ARG A 203 -52.55 -8.58 52.49
C ARG A 203 -52.53 -7.14 52.94
#